data_f719495eb746f0a57d926035706d0083
#
_entry.id   f719495eb746f0a57d926035706d0083
#
_cell.length_a   1.000
_cell.length_b   1.000
_cell.length_c   1.000
_cell.angle_alpha   90.00
_cell.angle_beta   90.00
_cell.angle_gamma   90.00
#
_symmetry.space_group_name_H-M   'P 1'
#
loop_
_entity.id
_entity.type
_entity.pdbx_description
1 polymer ?
#
loop_
_entity_poly.entity_id
_entity_poly.type
_entity_poly.pdbx_seq_one_letter_code
_entity_poly.pdbx_strand_id
1 'polypeptide(L)'
;MNIKKSRLIIVEDEAIVATDIAMRLTELGYEVVGTAAAGEEALALAERVRPDLALMDIHLRDAMDGIEAAQEMRRRLGVPVVFLTAYSEGATIQRAKLAEPLGFILKPFEDREMEIVIEMALYKSKVEAALRQKTEELQARNNELNRFTNLAVDREQRMIELKRELNGLYERLGEPTRYVIVKVEAEE
;
A
#
# COMPACT_ATOMS: atom_id res chain seq x y z
N MET A 1 27.17 11.41 5.60
CA MET A 1 25.87 11.01 5.06
C MET A 1 24.82 11.37 6.10
N ASN A 2 23.91 12.27 5.79
CA ASN A 2 22.83 12.63 6.73
C ASN A 2 21.80 11.51 6.65
N ILE A 3 21.89 10.52 7.54
CA ILE A 3 20.91 9.42 7.62
C ILE A 3 19.63 10.09 8.13
N LYS A 4 18.63 10.22 7.25
CA LYS A 4 17.30 10.72 7.62
C LYS A 4 16.76 9.80 8.70
N LYS A 5 16.60 10.32 9.91
CA LYS A 5 16.02 9.59 11.03
C LYS A 5 14.57 9.21 10.68
N SER A 6 14.18 7.99 10.97
CA SER A 6 12.77 7.57 10.80
C SER A 6 11.89 8.31 11.79
N ARG A 7 10.76 8.83 11.29
CA ARG A 7 9.81 9.67 12.02
C ARG A 7 8.69 8.81 12.59
N LEU A 8 8.56 8.82 13.91
CA LEU A 8 7.61 7.97 14.63
C LEU A 8 6.58 8.83 15.36
N ILE A 9 5.35 8.33 15.47
CA ILE A 9 4.36 8.81 16.43
C ILE A 9 4.09 7.72 17.47
N ILE A 10 3.69 8.16 18.67
CA ILE A 10 3.31 7.28 19.76
C ILE A 10 1.86 7.56 20.10
N VAL A 11 1.06 6.51 20.24
CA VAL A 11 -0.35 6.59 20.64
C VAL A 11 -0.53 5.76 21.90
N GLU A 12 -0.65 6.45 23.03
CA GLU A 12 -0.67 5.87 24.37
C GLU A 12 -1.45 6.82 25.30
N ASP A 13 -2.47 6.34 25.99
CA ASP A 13 -3.31 7.16 26.85
C ASP A 13 -2.68 7.47 28.23
N GLU A 14 -1.65 6.70 28.62
CA GLU A 14 -0.87 6.97 29.84
C GLU A 14 0.33 7.90 29.52
N ALA A 15 0.22 9.19 29.85
CA ALA A 15 1.24 10.20 29.54
C ALA A 15 2.65 9.86 30.02
N ILE A 16 2.76 9.17 31.16
CA ILE A 16 4.05 8.75 31.72
C ILE A 16 4.67 7.67 30.82
N VAL A 17 3.87 6.72 30.36
CA VAL A 17 4.32 5.62 29.46
C VAL A 17 4.69 6.22 28.09
N ALA A 18 3.87 7.10 27.54
CA ALA A 18 4.17 7.79 26.30
C ALA A 18 5.50 8.57 26.36
N THR A 19 5.77 9.23 27.50
CA THR A 19 7.01 9.98 27.70
C THR A 19 8.22 9.05 27.80
N ASP A 20 8.11 7.94 28.53
CA ASP A 20 9.20 6.94 28.64
C ASP A 20 9.53 6.35 27.24
N ILE A 21 8.52 5.95 26.47
CA ILE A 21 8.70 5.45 25.10
C ILE A 21 9.39 6.50 24.23
N ALA A 22 8.96 7.77 24.30
CA ALA A 22 9.53 8.85 23.51
C ALA A 22 11.03 9.09 23.82
N MET A 23 11.41 9.01 25.08
CA MET A 23 12.81 9.12 25.53
C MET A 23 13.65 7.96 24.95
N ARG A 24 13.22 6.72 25.13
CA ARG A 24 13.90 5.52 24.62
C ARG A 24 14.07 5.54 23.11
N LEU A 25 13.00 5.90 22.36
CA LEU A 25 13.06 6.01 20.91
C LEU A 25 14.07 7.08 20.46
N THR A 26 14.13 8.20 21.18
CA THR A 26 15.08 9.28 20.88
C THR A 26 16.53 8.82 21.12
N GLU A 27 16.78 8.07 22.20
CA GLU A 27 18.08 7.46 22.52
C GLU A 27 18.49 6.43 21.45
N LEU A 28 17.54 5.64 20.94
CA LEU A 28 17.74 4.68 19.85
C LEU A 28 17.93 5.38 18.47
N GLY A 29 17.82 6.71 18.43
CA GLY A 29 18.10 7.48 17.21
C GLY A 29 16.93 7.78 16.30
N TYR A 30 15.70 7.44 16.71
CA TYR A 30 14.48 7.81 15.98
C TYR A 30 14.06 9.25 16.25
N GLU A 31 13.23 9.81 15.39
CA GLU A 31 12.60 11.12 15.57
C GLU A 31 11.14 10.94 15.99
N VAL A 32 10.81 11.21 17.25
CA VAL A 32 9.42 11.23 17.72
C VAL A 32 8.81 12.56 17.33
N VAL A 33 7.90 12.53 16.34
CA VAL A 33 7.29 13.74 15.74
C VAL A 33 5.95 14.11 16.38
N GLY A 34 5.50 13.34 17.36
CA GLY A 34 4.32 13.64 18.16
C GLY A 34 3.82 12.45 18.95
N THR A 35 2.98 12.76 19.94
CA THR A 35 2.25 11.79 20.76
C THR A 35 0.76 12.10 20.70
N ALA A 36 -0.08 11.08 20.84
CA ALA A 36 -1.52 11.20 20.94
C ALA A 36 -2.04 10.29 22.05
N ALA A 37 -3.08 10.68 22.76
CA ALA A 37 -3.68 9.90 23.83
C ALA A 37 -4.96 9.16 23.41
N ALA A 38 -5.47 9.42 22.20
CA ALA A 38 -6.74 8.92 21.68
C ALA A 38 -6.63 8.55 20.20
N GLY A 39 -7.49 7.63 19.71
CA GLY A 39 -7.47 7.16 18.34
C GLY A 39 -7.74 8.26 17.31
N GLU A 40 -8.73 9.13 17.55
CA GLU A 40 -9.04 10.24 16.65
C GLU A 40 -7.90 11.28 16.60
N GLU A 41 -7.29 11.57 17.75
CA GLU A 41 -6.13 12.45 17.83
C GLU A 41 -4.94 11.88 17.04
N ALA A 42 -4.73 10.56 17.14
CA ALA A 42 -3.68 9.86 16.41
C ALA A 42 -3.85 9.97 14.89
N LEU A 43 -5.07 9.84 14.39
CA LEU A 43 -5.38 10.02 12.97
C LEU A 43 -5.09 11.45 12.50
N ALA A 44 -5.57 12.46 13.24
CA ALA A 44 -5.33 13.87 12.92
C ALA A 44 -3.83 14.21 12.98
N LEU A 45 -3.10 13.66 13.96
CA LEU A 45 -1.66 13.80 14.07
C LEU A 45 -0.94 13.18 12.87
N ALA A 46 -1.28 11.93 12.52
CA ALA A 46 -0.66 11.21 11.41
C ALA A 46 -0.90 11.91 10.05
N GLU A 47 -2.09 12.46 9.82
CA GLU A 47 -2.39 13.28 8.62
C GLU A 47 -1.47 14.49 8.52
N ARG A 48 -1.25 15.19 9.64
CA ARG A 48 -0.44 16.40 9.69
C ARG A 48 1.04 16.15 9.54
N VAL A 49 1.57 15.14 10.25
CA VAL A 49 3.02 14.92 10.32
C VAL A 49 3.55 13.88 9.37
N ARG A 50 2.68 13.02 8.81
CA ARG A 50 3.06 11.92 7.89
C ARG A 50 4.24 11.11 8.44
N PRO A 51 4.05 10.34 9.53
CA PRO A 51 5.11 9.54 10.11
C PRO A 51 5.47 8.33 9.25
N ASP A 52 6.64 7.79 9.45
CA ASP A 52 7.10 6.55 8.81
C ASP A 52 6.52 5.31 9.51
N LEU A 53 6.14 5.43 10.81
CA LEU A 53 5.57 4.36 11.62
C LEU A 53 4.80 4.95 12.81
N ALA A 54 3.74 4.27 13.26
CA ALA A 54 3.05 4.54 14.52
C ALA A 54 3.27 3.38 15.51
N LEU A 55 3.67 3.71 16.74
CA LEU A 55 3.55 2.82 17.89
C LEU A 55 2.21 3.07 18.56
N MET A 56 1.37 2.06 18.69
CA MET A 56 -0.03 2.20 19.08
C MET A 56 -0.35 1.24 20.23
N ASP A 57 -0.79 1.77 21.36
CA ASP A 57 -1.43 0.91 22.37
C ASP A 57 -2.74 0.35 21.83
N ILE A 58 -2.98 -0.91 22.09
CA ILE A 58 -4.24 -1.57 21.74
C ILE A 58 -5.39 -1.01 22.60
N HIS A 59 -5.13 -0.74 23.87
CA HIS A 59 -6.14 -0.35 24.86
C HIS A 59 -6.14 1.16 25.13
N LEU A 60 -6.71 1.91 24.20
CA LEU A 60 -6.97 3.34 24.42
C LEU A 60 -8.30 3.53 25.16
N ARG A 61 -8.38 4.49 26.08
CA ARG A 61 -9.58 4.77 26.91
C ARG A 61 -10.63 5.63 26.22
N ASP A 62 -10.65 5.67 24.89
CA ASP A 62 -11.55 6.50 24.12
C ASP A 62 -12.61 5.66 23.38
N ALA A 63 -13.53 6.34 22.67
CA ALA A 63 -14.56 5.72 21.85
C ALA A 63 -13.99 4.86 20.71
N MET A 64 -12.82 5.27 20.17
CA MET A 64 -12.06 4.53 19.14
C MET A 64 -10.91 3.79 19.81
N ASP A 65 -10.92 2.44 19.76
CA ASP A 65 -9.81 1.65 20.27
C ASP A 65 -8.58 1.71 19.34
N GLY A 66 -7.41 1.27 19.86
CA GLY A 66 -6.16 1.32 19.09
C GLY A 66 -6.21 0.47 17.82
N ILE A 67 -7.02 -0.59 17.78
CA ILE A 67 -7.16 -1.46 16.61
C ILE A 67 -7.92 -0.73 15.50
N GLU A 68 -9.03 -0.06 15.84
CA GLU A 68 -9.81 0.73 14.90
C GLU A 68 -9.01 1.91 14.36
N ALA A 69 -8.28 2.61 15.23
CA ALA A 69 -7.39 3.69 14.83
C ALA A 69 -6.28 3.20 13.88
N ALA A 70 -5.68 2.04 14.15
CA ALA A 70 -4.67 1.45 13.28
C ALA A 70 -5.22 1.07 11.91
N GLN A 71 -6.42 0.49 11.83
CA GLN A 71 -7.10 0.16 10.57
C GLN A 71 -7.34 1.41 9.72
N GLU A 72 -7.89 2.48 10.33
CA GLU A 72 -8.13 3.74 9.63
C GLU A 72 -6.83 4.41 9.20
N MET A 73 -5.80 4.39 10.04
CA MET A 73 -4.47 4.95 9.74
C MET A 73 -3.83 4.25 8.54
N ARG A 74 -3.89 2.92 8.50
CA ARG A 74 -3.37 2.13 7.37
C ARG A 74 -4.19 2.37 6.11
N ARG A 75 -5.53 2.31 6.21
CA ARG A 75 -6.43 2.45 5.07
C ARG A 75 -6.37 3.83 4.42
N ARG A 76 -6.40 4.91 5.22
CA ARG A 76 -6.48 6.30 4.74
C ARG A 76 -5.13 6.91 4.42
N LEU A 77 -4.11 6.58 5.22
CA LEU A 77 -2.82 7.26 5.19
C LEU A 77 -1.67 6.36 4.74
N GLY A 78 -1.88 5.04 4.73
CA GLY A 78 -0.83 4.07 4.43
C GLY A 78 0.29 4.02 5.49
N VAL A 79 0.05 4.57 6.68
CA VAL A 79 1.01 4.57 7.78
C VAL A 79 1.02 3.21 8.44
N PRO A 80 2.18 2.55 8.53
CA PRO A 80 2.31 1.26 9.21
C PRO A 80 2.20 1.41 10.72
N VAL A 81 1.65 0.37 11.38
CA VAL A 81 1.45 0.35 12.82
C VAL A 81 2.16 -0.85 13.44
N VAL A 82 2.81 -0.63 14.58
CA VAL A 82 3.27 -1.63 15.52
C VAL A 82 2.48 -1.48 16.81
N PHE A 83 1.87 -2.56 17.29
CA PHE A 83 1.09 -2.51 18.52
C PHE A 83 1.97 -2.69 19.76
N LEU A 84 1.64 -1.89 20.78
CA LEU A 84 2.08 -2.10 22.17
C LEU A 84 0.97 -2.88 22.88
N THR A 85 1.26 -3.97 23.55
CA THR A 85 0.23 -4.80 24.18
C THR A 85 0.70 -5.42 25.48
N ALA A 86 -0.19 -5.49 26.46
CA ALA A 86 0.00 -6.35 27.63
C ALA A 86 -0.47 -7.78 27.30
N TYR A 87 0.25 -8.79 27.72
CA TYR A 87 0.16 -10.22 27.31
C TYR A 87 -1.20 -10.93 27.56
N SER A 88 -2.28 -10.27 27.93
CA SER A 88 -3.37 -10.93 28.65
C SER A 88 -4.56 -11.46 27.85
N GLU A 89 -4.72 -11.20 26.52
CA GLU A 89 -5.95 -11.66 25.85
C GLU A 89 -5.73 -12.14 24.40
N GLY A 90 -5.79 -13.47 24.22
CA GLY A 90 -5.72 -14.08 22.90
C GLY A 90 -6.80 -13.57 21.92
N ALA A 91 -7.98 -13.17 22.40
CA ALA A 91 -9.05 -12.57 21.61
C ALA A 91 -8.65 -11.19 21.04
N THR A 92 -7.98 -10.37 21.82
CA THR A 92 -7.50 -9.04 21.43
C THR A 92 -6.45 -9.15 20.32
N ILE A 93 -5.53 -10.11 20.42
CA ILE A 93 -4.52 -10.37 19.37
C ILE A 93 -5.19 -10.80 18.05
N GLN A 94 -6.26 -11.61 18.10
CA GLN A 94 -6.98 -12.01 16.89
C GLN A 94 -7.67 -10.81 16.22
N ARG A 95 -8.26 -9.89 16.98
CA ARG A 95 -8.80 -8.63 16.45
C ARG A 95 -7.70 -7.74 15.89
N ALA A 96 -6.58 -7.59 16.61
CA ALA A 96 -5.46 -6.76 16.19
C ALA A 96 -4.84 -7.24 14.85
N LYS A 97 -4.86 -8.53 14.55
CA LYS A 97 -4.42 -9.07 13.26
C LYS A 97 -5.22 -8.54 12.08
N LEU A 98 -6.50 -8.16 12.28
CA LEU A 98 -7.34 -7.59 11.21
C LEU A 98 -6.88 -6.19 10.77
N ALA A 99 -6.14 -5.49 11.63
CA ALA A 99 -5.49 -4.22 11.27
C ALA A 99 -4.19 -4.43 10.46
N GLU A 100 -3.79 -5.68 10.23
CA GLU A 100 -2.56 -6.07 9.54
C GLU A 100 -1.32 -5.30 10.04
N PRO A 101 -1.03 -5.32 11.36
CA PRO A 101 0.10 -4.59 11.91
C PRO A 101 1.42 -5.18 11.41
N LEU A 102 2.46 -4.37 11.42
CA LEU A 102 3.79 -4.83 11.04
C LEU A 102 4.54 -5.52 12.18
N GLY A 103 4.04 -5.44 13.41
CA GLY A 103 4.61 -6.11 14.57
C GLY A 103 3.82 -5.87 15.85
N PHE A 104 4.25 -6.55 16.91
CA PHE A 104 3.75 -6.41 18.28
C PHE A 104 4.94 -6.30 19.22
N ILE A 105 4.85 -5.41 20.21
CA ILE A 105 5.80 -5.26 21.30
C ILE A 105 5.03 -5.53 22.59
N LEU A 106 5.53 -6.47 23.40
CA LEU A 106 4.89 -6.88 24.65
C LEU A 106 5.37 -5.97 25.79
N LYS A 107 4.43 -5.43 26.58
CA LYS A 107 4.72 -4.70 27.82
C LYS A 107 4.92 -5.70 28.97
N PRO A 108 5.97 -5.56 29.80
CA PRO A 108 7.08 -4.61 29.73
C PRO A 108 8.09 -5.01 28.65
N PHE A 109 8.63 -4.05 27.91
CA PHE A 109 9.58 -4.26 26.82
C PHE A 109 10.98 -3.73 27.15
N GLU A 110 11.98 -4.35 26.53
CA GLU A 110 13.36 -3.88 26.54
C GLU A 110 13.64 -3.01 25.28
N ASP A 111 14.62 -2.09 25.38
CA ASP A 111 15.00 -1.20 24.28
C ASP A 111 15.40 -1.97 23.01
N ARG A 112 16.14 -3.08 23.21
CA ARG A 112 16.58 -3.94 22.12
C ARG A 112 15.43 -4.64 21.40
N GLU A 113 14.40 -5.06 22.12
CA GLU A 113 13.20 -5.66 21.53
C GLU A 113 12.45 -4.62 20.70
N MET A 114 12.27 -3.43 21.26
CA MET A 114 11.61 -2.31 20.59
C MET A 114 12.36 -1.91 19.31
N GLU A 115 13.69 -1.77 19.37
CA GLU A 115 14.53 -1.46 18.21
C GLU A 115 14.36 -2.49 17.09
N ILE A 116 14.48 -3.78 17.41
CA ILE A 116 14.37 -4.87 16.43
C ILE A 116 13.00 -4.86 15.74
N VAL A 117 11.91 -4.75 16.51
CA VAL A 117 10.55 -4.76 15.95
C VAL A 117 10.31 -3.54 15.07
N ILE A 118 10.75 -2.36 15.49
CA ILE A 118 10.60 -1.11 14.71
C ILE A 118 11.42 -1.19 13.41
N GLU A 119 12.67 -1.64 13.47
CA GLU A 119 13.50 -1.77 12.26
C GLU A 119 12.90 -2.75 11.26
N MET A 120 12.42 -3.91 11.74
CA MET A 120 11.74 -4.90 10.91
C MET A 120 10.46 -4.33 10.28
N ALA A 121 9.66 -3.59 11.05
CA ALA A 121 8.44 -2.96 10.57
C ALA A 121 8.73 -1.89 9.51
N LEU A 122 9.70 -1.02 9.74
CA LEU A 122 10.12 0.00 8.79
C LEU A 122 10.69 -0.62 7.50
N TYR A 123 11.47 -1.68 7.61
CA TYR A 123 11.98 -2.40 6.44
C TYR A 123 10.86 -3.02 5.63
N LYS A 124 9.94 -3.75 6.29
CA LYS A 124 8.79 -4.37 5.64
C LYS A 124 7.90 -3.34 4.94
N SER A 125 7.62 -2.21 5.61
CA SER A 125 6.86 -1.10 5.02
C SER A 125 7.50 -0.55 3.74
N LYS A 126 8.84 -0.35 3.74
CA LYS A 126 9.57 0.09 2.54
C LYS A 126 9.47 -0.91 1.40
N VAL A 127 9.59 -2.20 1.68
CA VAL A 127 9.47 -3.26 0.67
C VAL A 127 8.06 -3.32 0.09
N GLU A 128 7.03 -3.25 0.95
CA GLU A 128 5.63 -3.24 0.51
C GLU A 128 5.32 -2.01 -0.37
N ALA A 129 5.81 -0.83 0.01
CA ALA A 129 5.65 0.39 -0.79
C ALA A 129 6.34 0.29 -2.16
N ALA A 130 7.57 -0.23 -2.20
CA ALA A 130 8.31 -0.43 -3.45
C ALA A 130 7.63 -1.46 -4.36
N LEU A 131 7.10 -2.55 -3.79
CA LEU A 131 6.35 -3.56 -4.54
C LEU A 131 5.07 -2.99 -5.12
N ARG A 132 4.30 -2.21 -4.33
CA ARG A 132 3.07 -1.54 -4.80
C ARG A 132 3.37 -0.63 -5.99
N GLN A 133 4.38 0.23 -5.86
CA GLN A 133 4.78 1.14 -6.93
C GLN A 133 5.16 0.38 -8.20
N LYS A 134 5.90 -0.73 -8.07
CA LYS A 134 6.30 -1.55 -9.23
C LYS A 134 5.12 -2.24 -9.90
N THR A 135 4.17 -2.70 -9.11
CA THR A 135 2.93 -3.32 -9.62
C THR A 135 2.09 -2.30 -10.39
N GLU A 136 1.94 -1.08 -9.87
CA GLU A 136 1.22 0.00 -10.54
C GLU A 136 1.89 0.39 -11.87
N GLU A 137 3.23 0.49 -11.89
CA GLU A 137 3.99 0.76 -13.12
C GLU A 137 3.77 -0.33 -14.18
N LEU A 138 3.84 -1.61 -13.76
CA LEU A 138 3.63 -2.74 -14.67
C LEU A 138 2.21 -2.79 -15.21
N GLN A 139 1.20 -2.51 -14.38
CA GLN A 139 -0.20 -2.43 -14.80
C GLN A 139 -0.42 -1.30 -15.81
N ALA A 140 0.16 -0.12 -15.56
CA ALA A 140 0.08 1.01 -16.50
C ALA A 140 0.70 0.65 -17.87
N ARG A 141 1.88 0.02 -17.88
CA ARG A 141 2.53 -0.45 -19.11
C ARG A 141 1.71 -1.52 -19.85
N ASN A 142 1.14 -2.47 -19.10
CA ASN A 142 0.30 -3.51 -19.68
C ASN A 142 -0.95 -2.92 -20.35
N ASN A 143 -1.60 -1.96 -19.70
CA ASN A 143 -2.74 -1.24 -20.25
C ASN A 143 -2.38 -0.45 -21.53
N GLU A 144 -1.21 0.15 -21.57
CA GLU A 144 -0.70 0.85 -22.76
C GLU A 144 -0.46 -0.13 -23.90
N LEU A 145 0.22 -1.25 -23.66
CA LEU A 145 0.44 -2.31 -24.65
C LEU A 145 -0.87 -2.86 -25.20
N ASN A 146 -1.86 -3.12 -24.35
CA ASN A 146 -3.17 -3.60 -24.77
C ASN A 146 -3.89 -2.59 -25.68
N ARG A 147 -3.78 -1.29 -25.37
CA ARG A 147 -4.32 -0.24 -26.26
C ARG A 147 -3.66 -0.25 -27.64
N PHE A 148 -2.34 -0.37 -27.71
CA PHE A 148 -1.62 -0.45 -29.00
C PHE A 148 -2.01 -1.71 -29.78
N THR A 149 -2.12 -2.86 -29.11
CA THR A 149 -2.53 -4.11 -29.74
C THR A 149 -3.94 -4.00 -30.32
N ASN A 150 -4.89 -3.47 -29.54
CA ASN A 150 -6.27 -3.27 -30.01
C ASN A 150 -6.35 -2.33 -31.22
N LEU A 151 -5.62 -1.20 -31.20
CA LEU A 151 -5.56 -0.29 -32.34
C LEU A 151 -4.95 -0.95 -33.59
N ALA A 152 -3.94 -1.81 -33.41
CA ALA A 152 -3.37 -2.55 -34.53
C ALA A 152 -4.35 -3.56 -35.13
N VAL A 153 -5.07 -4.30 -34.28
CA VAL A 153 -6.11 -5.27 -34.69
C VAL A 153 -7.25 -4.54 -35.40
N ASP A 154 -7.76 -3.43 -34.86
CA ASP A 154 -8.83 -2.64 -35.48
C ASP A 154 -8.41 -2.12 -36.87
N ARG A 155 -7.17 -1.65 -36.99
CA ARG A 155 -6.62 -1.20 -38.27
C ARG A 155 -6.54 -2.33 -39.28
N GLU A 156 -6.11 -3.51 -38.86
CA GLU A 156 -6.01 -4.68 -39.73
C GLU A 156 -7.40 -5.16 -40.19
N GLN A 157 -8.37 -5.22 -39.29
CA GLN A 157 -9.76 -5.53 -39.61
C GLN A 157 -10.35 -4.54 -40.63
N ARG A 158 -10.10 -3.26 -40.39
CA ARG A 158 -10.57 -2.22 -41.33
C ARG A 158 -9.94 -2.34 -42.73
N MET A 159 -8.65 -2.72 -42.77
CA MET A 159 -7.97 -3.00 -44.05
C MET A 159 -8.57 -4.22 -44.77
N ILE A 160 -8.93 -5.27 -44.05
CA ILE A 160 -9.59 -6.45 -44.61
C ILE A 160 -10.98 -6.09 -45.15
N GLU A 161 -11.77 -5.31 -44.41
CA GLU A 161 -13.08 -4.82 -44.89
C GLU A 161 -12.97 -4.03 -46.18
N LEU A 162 -12.05 -3.05 -46.23
CA LEU A 162 -11.81 -2.25 -47.43
C LEU A 162 -11.40 -3.10 -48.64
N LYS A 163 -10.53 -4.10 -48.42
CA LYS A 163 -10.15 -5.04 -49.51
C LYS A 163 -11.34 -5.87 -50.01
N ARG A 164 -12.26 -6.27 -49.12
CA ARG A 164 -13.49 -6.99 -49.48
C ARG A 164 -14.43 -6.07 -50.31
N GLU A 165 -14.63 -4.84 -49.85
CA GLU A 165 -15.45 -3.87 -50.56
C GLU A 165 -14.90 -3.58 -51.99
N LEU A 166 -13.58 -3.39 -52.11
CA LEU A 166 -12.91 -3.15 -53.37
C LEU A 166 -13.05 -4.36 -54.32
N ASN A 167 -12.82 -5.57 -53.85
CA ASN A 167 -12.98 -6.79 -54.64
C ASN A 167 -14.43 -6.94 -55.14
N GLY A 168 -15.43 -6.67 -54.29
CA GLY A 168 -16.83 -6.67 -54.68
C GLY A 168 -17.18 -5.61 -55.72
N LEU A 169 -16.50 -4.47 -55.76
CA LEU A 169 -16.63 -3.47 -56.82
C LEU A 169 -16.04 -3.95 -58.15
N TYR A 170 -14.85 -4.56 -58.12
CA TYR A 170 -14.21 -5.15 -59.30
C TYR A 170 -15.10 -6.24 -59.93
N GLU A 171 -15.67 -7.15 -59.14
CA GLU A 171 -16.61 -8.16 -59.64
C GLU A 171 -17.84 -7.56 -60.33
N ARG A 172 -18.41 -6.48 -59.79
CA ARG A 172 -19.56 -5.78 -60.42
C ARG A 172 -19.22 -5.07 -61.70
N LEU A 173 -17.96 -4.69 -61.90
CA LEU A 173 -17.44 -4.10 -63.12
C LEU A 173 -16.97 -5.15 -64.15
N GLY A 174 -17.04 -6.45 -63.83
CA GLY A 174 -16.57 -7.55 -64.66
C GLY A 174 -15.02 -7.64 -64.72
N GLU A 175 -14.33 -7.01 -63.78
CA GLU A 175 -12.88 -7.07 -63.68
C GLU A 175 -12.42 -8.12 -62.63
N PRO A 176 -11.21 -8.71 -62.83
CA PRO A 176 -10.68 -9.68 -61.84
C PRO A 176 -10.38 -9.00 -60.49
N THR A 177 -10.62 -9.72 -59.37
CA THR A 177 -10.28 -9.29 -58.00
C THR A 177 -8.78 -9.05 -57.87
N ARG A 178 -8.38 -7.95 -57.22
CA ARG A 178 -6.96 -7.55 -57.09
C ARG A 178 -6.35 -7.82 -55.74
N TYR A 179 -7.18 -8.00 -54.66
CA TYR A 179 -6.68 -8.14 -53.30
C TYR A 179 -6.88 -9.53 -52.79
N VAL A 180 -5.78 -10.16 -52.32
CA VAL A 180 -5.81 -11.44 -51.59
C VAL A 180 -6.20 -11.16 -50.15
N ILE A 181 -7.25 -11.82 -49.66
CA ILE A 181 -7.71 -11.75 -48.29
C ILE A 181 -7.29 -13.06 -47.62
N VAL A 182 -6.23 -12.99 -46.80
CA VAL A 182 -5.80 -14.12 -45.97
C VAL A 182 -6.72 -14.22 -44.76
N LYS A 183 -7.36 -15.35 -44.56
CA LYS A 183 -8.05 -15.64 -43.29
C LYS A 183 -6.98 -15.88 -42.23
N VAL A 184 -6.88 -15.01 -41.26
CA VAL A 184 -6.15 -15.31 -40.04
C VAL A 184 -7.05 -16.27 -39.25
N GLU A 185 -6.69 -17.55 -39.23
CA GLU A 185 -7.30 -18.51 -38.30
C GLU A 185 -6.84 -18.10 -36.90
N ALA A 186 -7.80 -17.81 -36.03
CA ALA A 186 -7.51 -17.64 -34.62
C ALA A 186 -7.06 -19.01 -34.09
N GLU A 187 -5.81 -19.14 -33.69
CA GLU A 187 -5.37 -20.26 -32.89
C GLU A 187 -6.07 -20.14 -31.52
N GLU A 188 -6.85 -21.22 -31.19
CA GLU A 188 -7.50 -21.40 -29.89
C GLU A 188 -6.50 -21.59 -28.74
#